data_172ec4e8d7d68f3eb2bde1958564274e
#
_entry.id   172ec4e8d7d68f3eb2bde1958564274e
#
_cell.length_a   1.000
_cell.length_b   1.000
_cell.length_c   1.000
_cell.angle_alpha   90.00
_cell.angle_beta   90.00
_cell.angle_gamma   90.00
#
_symmetry.space_group_name_H-M   'P 1'
#
loop_
_entity.id
_entity.type
_entity.pdbx_description
1 polymer ?
#
loop_
_entity_poly.entity_id
_entity_poly.type
_entity_poly.pdbx_seq_one_letter_code
_entity_poly.pdbx_strand_id
1 'polypeptide(L)'
;MDLLTDNEGNGEMNKEKTGFSWVKLLYTLICILVLGGFVTVLIGSVLKAVNLRETEVFVTEKGTKRSGSTEKYLIYCVDDNGESRVFEITDSLFARRFNSSDLYAEVKEGHRYKMQIAGYRVSFFSWYPNIYDVEDLGMGFKDDPVLHESKETESE
;
A
#
# COMPACT_ATOMS: atom_id res chain seq x y z
N MET A 1 64.80 66.39 14.57
CA MET A 1 65.44 65.34 13.79
C MET A 1 64.75 64.09 14.15
N ASP A 2 63.66 63.99 13.59
CA ASP A 2 63.11 63.13 12.58
C ASP A 2 63.24 61.65 12.87
N LEU A 3 62.17 61.04 13.06
CA LEU A 3 61.78 59.87 12.24
C LEU A 3 60.37 59.40 12.59
N LEU A 4 59.50 59.83 11.76
CA LEU A 4 58.15 59.20 11.56
C LEU A 4 58.35 57.79 11.10
N THR A 5 57.73 56.83 11.72
CA THR A 5 57.50 55.54 11.15
C THR A 5 56.00 55.27 11.17
N ASP A 6 55.45 55.42 10.00
CA ASP A 6 54.08 55.03 9.68
C ASP A 6 53.91 53.51 9.87
N ASN A 7 53.06 53.12 10.80
CA ASN A 7 52.63 51.76 10.93
C ASN A 7 51.28 51.62 10.22
N GLU A 8 51.33 51.35 8.95
CA GLU A 8 50.15 50.90 8.20
C GLU A 8 49.71 49.52 8.69
N GLY A 9 48.77 49.56 9.60
CA GLY A 9 48.03 48.35 9.97
C GLY A 9 47.18 47.84 8.84
N ASN A 10 47.72 46.88 8.09
CA ASN A 10 46.95 46.06 7.15
C ASN A 10 45.90 45.22 7.92
N GLY A 11 44.73 45.80 8.06
CA GLY A 11 43.55 45.08 8.46
C GLY A 11 43.11 44.16 7.30
N GLU A 12 43.73 43.00 7.19
CA GLU A 12 43.15 41.92 6.40
C GLU A 12 41.81 41.50 6.99
N MET A 13 40.73 42.13 6.51
CA MET A 13 39.41 41.62 6.69
C MET A 13 39.34 40.25 6.03
N ASN A 14 39.45 39.22 6.85
CA ASN A 14 39.20 37.85 6.52
C ASN A 14 37.74 37.74 6.03
N LYS A 15 37.50 37.97 4.74
CA LYS A 15 36.23 37.65 4.10
C LYS A 15 36.11 36.12 4.12
N GLU A 16 35.54 35.57 5.18
CA GLU A 16 34.99 34.25 5.13
C GLU A 16 34.00 34.22 3.96
N LYS A 17 34.47 33.71 2.84
CA LYS A 17 33.63 33.35 1.71
C LYS A 17 32.73 32.22 2.20
N THR A 18 31.57 32.55 2.71
CA THR A 18 30.46 31.63 2.86
C THR A 18 30.02 31.26 1.45
N GLY A 19 30.85 30.48 0.80
CA GLY A 19 30.51 29.86 -0.46
C GLY A 19 29.36 28.92 -0.20
N PHE A 20 28.15 29.45 -0.36
CA PHE A 20 26.95 28.63 -0.37
C PHE A 20 27.13 27.59 -1.47
N SER A 21 27.54 26.39 -1.07
CA SER A 21 27.82 25.32 -2.01
C SER A 21 26.51 24.75 -2.52
N TRP A 22 26.15 25.08 -3.75
CA TRP A 22 25.01 24.51 -4.45
C TRP A 22 24.98 22.99 -4.40
N VAL A 23 26.17 22.37 -4.32
CA VAL A 23 26.31 20.91 -4.15
C VAL A 23 25.75 20.44 -2.81
N LYS A 24 26.00 21.17 -1.73
CA LYS A 24 25.43 20.83 -0.40
C LYS A 24 23.92 20.97 -0.40
N LEU A 25 23.39 22.01 -1.03
CA LEU A 25 21.95 22.23 -1.14
C LEU A 25 21.29 21.14 -1.99
N LEU A 26 21.90 20.76 -3.12
CA LEU A 26 21.40 19.67 -3.95
C LEU A 26 21.41 18.34 -3.19
N TYR A 27 22.50 18.06 -2.45
CA TYR A 27 22.60 16.84 -1.64
C TYR A 27 21.54 16.79 -0.54
N THR A 28 21.32 17.90 0.19
CA THR A 28 20.26 17.95 1.21
C THR A 28 18.88 17.77 0.61
N LEU A 29 18.61 18.35 -0.55
CA LEU A 29 17.34 18.18 -1.26
C LEU A 29 17.09 16.71 -1.63
N ILE A 30 18.11 16.04 -2.18
CA ILE A 30 18.04 14.62 -2.52
C ILE A 30 17.79 13.76 -1.27
N CYS A 31 18.49 14.03 -0.18
CA CYS A 31 18.30 13.33 1.09
C CYS A 31 16.87 13.49 1.63
N ILE A 32 16.30 14.68 1.55
CA ILE A 32 14.92 14.96 1.96
C ILE A 32 13.93 14.19 1.09
N LEU A 33 14.13 14.15 -0.23
CA LEU A 33 13.27 13.41 -1.15
C LEU A 33 13.31 11.90 -0.90
N VAL A 34 14.52 11.35 -0.70
CA VAL A 34 14.69 9.92 -0.40
C VAL A 34 14.06 9.56 0.93
N LEU A 35 14.31 10.37 1.98
CA LEU A 35 13.75 10.14 3.30
C LEU A 35 12.21 10.29 3.29
N GLY A 36 11.68 11.32 2.63
CA GLY A 36 10.24 11.52 2.45
C GLY A 36 9.58 10.35 1.72
N GLY A 37 10.19 9.87 0.63
CA GLY A 37 9.72 8.68 -0.09
C GLY A 37 9.71 7.44 0.79
N PHE A 38 10.76 7.21 1.57
CA PHE A 38 10.84 6.08 2.48
C PHE A 38 9.76 6.13 3.57
N VAL A 39 9.56 7.29 4.20
CA VAL A 39 8.50 7.50 5.21
C VAL A 39 7.11 7.26 4.61
N THR A 40 6.86 7.73 3.40
CA THR A 40 5.56 7.52 2.71
C THR A 40 5.29 6.03 2.47
N VAL A 41 6.30 5.27 2.06
CA VAL A 41 6.17 3.80 1.89
C VAL A 41 5.90 3.11 3.22
N LEU A 42 6.59 3.51 4.30
CA LEU A 42 6.35 2.94 5.63
C LEU A 42 4.92 3.22 6.12
N ILE A 43 4.47 4.46 6.02
CA ILE A 43 3.10 4.84 6.43
C ILE A 43 2.07 4.06 5.60
N GLY A 44 2.23 3.98 4.29
CA GLY A 44 1.35 3.22 3.42
C GLY A 44 1.26 1.73 3.79
N SER A 45 2.38 1.15 4.18
CA SER A 45 2.44 -0.25 4.62
C SER A 45 1.75 -0.48 5.96
N VAL A 46 1.93 0.42 6.91
CA VAL A 46 1.26 0.36 8.23
C VAL A 46 -0.25 0.55 8.07
N LEU A 47 -0.70 1.52 7.28
CA LEU A 47 -2.13 1.76 7.04
C LEU A 47 -2.82 0.55 6.39
N LYS A 48 -2.12 -0.18 5.50
CA LYS A 48 -2.63 -1.45 4.96
C LYS A 48 -2.81 -2.52 6.04
N ALA A 49 -1.89 -2.61 6.99
CA ALA A 49 -1.91 -3.64 8.03
C ALA A 49 -2.93 -3.36 9.15
N VAL A 50 -3.28 -2.10 9.39
CA VAL A 50 -4.13 -1.68 10.52
C VAL A 50 -5.62 -1.71 10.18
N ASN A 51 -5.99 -1.69 8.90
CA ASN A 51 -7.39 -1.60 8.49
C ASN A 51 -7.97 -2.97 8.13
N LEU A 52 -7.92 -3.90 9.10
CA LEU A 52 -8.56 -5.19 8.99
C LEU A 52 -10.08 -5.03 9.06
N ARG A 53 -10.77 -5.61 8.10
CA ARG A 53 -12.23 -5.68 8.04
C ARG A 53 -12.66 -7.04 7.53
N GLU A 54 -13.81 -7.48 7.94
CA GLU A 54 -14.44 -8.69 7.44
C GLU A 54 -15.41 -8.36 6.31
N THR A 55 -15.49 -9.24 5.35
CA THR A 55 -16.45 -9.15 4.25
C THR A 55 -16.85 -10.56 3.82
N GLU A 56 -18.13 -10.74 3.53
CA GLU A 56 -18.61 -11.96 2.92
C GLU A 56 -18.72 -11.77 1.42
N VAL A 57 -18.24 -12.75 0.69
CA VAL A 57 -18.19 -12.69 -0.78
C VAL A 57 -18.32 -14.08 -1.39
N PHE A 58 -18.84 -14.12 -2.59
CA PHE A 58 -18.87 -15.31 -3.44
C PHE A 58 -17.69 -15.26 -4.41
N VAL A 59 -16.86 -16.30 -4.44
CA VAL A 59 -15.70 -16.39 -5.32
C VAL A 59 -16.14 -16.86 -6.70
N THR A 60 -15.97 -16.02 -7.70
CA THR A 60 -16.33 -16.32 -9.08
C THR A 60 -15.17 -16.88 -9.89
N GLU A 61 -13.96 -16.37 -9.66
CA GLU A 61 -12.78 -16.76 -10.45
C GLU A 61 -11.50 -16.50 -9.63
N LYS A 62 -10.48 -17.29 -9.95
CA LYS A 62 -9.12 -17.14 -9.43
C LYS A 62 -8.17 -16.79 -10.57
N GLY A 63 -7.23 -15.91 -10.34
CA GLY A 63 -6.27 -15.51 -11.35
C GLY A 63 -4.91 -15.16 -10.78
N THR A 64 -3.94 -15.08 -11.67
CA THR A 64 -2.61 -14.57 -11.36
C THR A 64 -2.27 -13.40 -12.27
N LYS A 65 -1.61 -12.41 -11.72
CA LYS A 65 -1.11 -11.26 -12.48
C LYS A 65 0.37 -11.06 -12.23
N ARG A 66 1.14 -11.15 -13.30
CA ARG A 66 2.57 -10.83 -13.22
C ARG A 66 2.78 -9.32 -13.30
N SER A 67 3.51 -8.79 -12.32
CA SER A 67 3.92 -7.39 -12.28
C SER A 67 5.43 -7.32 -12.07
N GLY A 68 6.17 -7.11 -13.16
CA GLY A 68 7.62 -7.18 -13.13
C GLY A 68 8.12 -8.59 -12.82
N SER A 69 8.91 -8.73 -11.76
CA SER A 69 9.43 -10.01 -11.26
C SER A 69 8.52 -10.69 -10.22
N THR A 70 7.43 -10.05 -9.82
CA THR A 70 6.53 -10.53 -8.77
C THR A 70 5.23 -11.02 -9.36
N GLU A 71 4.81 -12.22 -8.95
CA GLU A 71 3.49 -12.78 -9.27
C GLU A 71 2.52 -12.44 -8.13
N LYS A 72 1.34 -11.98 -8.49
CA LYS A 72 0.26 -11.64 -7.56
C LYS A 72 -0.90 -12.57 -7.79
N TYR A 73 -1.42 -13.15 -6.74
CA TYR A 73 -2.65 -13.93 -6.76
C TYR A 73 -3.84 -12.99 -6.62
N LEU A 74 -4.81 -13.13 -7.51
CA LEU A 74 -6.04 -12.34 -7.53
C LEU A 74 -7.25 -13.24 -7.34
N ILE A 75 -8.18 -12.79 -6.50
CA ILE A 75 -9.47 -13.46 -6.28
C ILE A 75 -10.57 -12.50 -6.73
N TYR A 76 -11.35 -12.94 -7.70
CA TYR A 76 -12.50 -12.22 -8.22
C TYR A 76 -13.74 -12.70 -7.49
N CYS A 77 -14.50 -11.78 -6.95
CA CYS A 77 -15.63 -12.06 -6.10
C CYS A 77 -16.82 -11.17 -6.45
N VAL A 78 -17.99 -11.60 -6.01
CA VAL A 78 -19.20 -10.79 -5.97
C VAL A 78 -19.63 -10.67 -4.50
N ASP A 79 -19.93 -9.48 -4.05
CA ASP A 79 -20.49 -9.25 -2.71
C ASP A 79 -22.01 -9.45 -2.68
N ASP A 80 -22.62 -9.35 -1.49
CA ASP A 80 -24.06 -9.55 -1.29
C ASP A 80 -24.92 -8.53 -2.05
N ASN A 81 -24.35 -7.39 -2.42
CA ASN A 81 -25.03 -6.38 -3.26
C ASN A 81 -24.94 -6.67 -4.76
N GLY A 82 -24.26 -7.74 -5.15
CA GLY A 82 -23.98 -8.07 -6.54
C GLY A 82 -22.84 -7.23 -7.16
N GLU A 83 -22.06 -6.50 -6.35
CA GLU A 83 -20.93 -5.74 -6.83
C GLU A 83 -19.69 -6.63 -7.01
N SER A 84 -19.05 -6.50 -8.16
CA SER A 84 -17.79 -7.21 -8.43
C SER A 84 -16.66 -6.60 -7.62
N ARG A 85 -15.94 -7.44 -6.88
CA ARG A 85 -14.78 -7.08 -6.07
C ARG A 85 -13.58 -7.91 -6.46
N VAL A 86 -12.40 -7.31 -6.37
CA VAL A 86 -11.14 -8.01 -6.62
C VAL A 86 -10.24 -7.81 -5.42
N PHE A 87 -9.72 -8.91 -4.92
CA PHE A 87 -8.77 -8.94 -3.82
C PHE A 87 -7.44 -9.53 -4.28
N GLU A 88 -6.35 -9.16 -3.62
CA GLU A 88 -5.05 -9.77 -3.84
C GLU A 88 -4.67 -10.65 -2.64
N ILE A 89 -3.90 -11.71 -2.91
CA ILE A 89 -3.23 -12.49 -1.87
C ILE A 89 -1.74 -12.30 -2.09
N THR A 90 -1.09 -11.62 -1.14
CA THR A 90 0.35 -11.37 -1.17
C THR A 90 0.94 -11.57 0.21
N ASP A 91 2.21 -11.99 0.25
CA ASP A 91 2.96 -12.05 1.49
C ASP A 91 3.15 -10.65 2.07
N SER A 92 3.09 -10.56 3.39
CA SER A 92 3.27 -9.32 4.11
C SER A 92 4.30 -9.47 5.22
N LEU A 93 5.43 -8.78 5.05
CA LEU A 93 6.47 -8.70 6.06
C LEU A 93 5.95 -8.10 7.38
N PHE A 94 5.06 -7.12 7.29
CA PHE A 94 4.48 -6.43 8.45
C PHE A 94 3.47 -7.29 9.20
N ALA A 95 2.75 -8.16 8.49
CA ALA A 95 1.82 -9.12 9.11
C ALA A 95 2.49 -10.46 9.46
N ARG A 96 3.80 -10.59 9.26
CA ARG A 96 4.58 -11.83 9.45
C ARG A 96 3.96 -13.05 8.77
N ARG A 97 3.41 -12.82 7.59
CA ARG A 97 2.67 -13.83 6.85
C ARG A 97 3.38 -14.14 5.54
N PHE A 98 3.69 -15.43 5.35
CA PHE A 98 4.43 -15.99 4.22
C PHE A 98 3.73 -17.22 3.63
N ASN A 99 2.41 -17.28 3.70
CA ASN A 99 1.58 -18.40 3.25
C ASN A 99 0.60 -18.02 2.15
N SER A 100 0.95 -17.05 1.30
CA SER A 100 0.07 -16.59 0.23
C SER A 100 -0.30 -17.70 -0.76
N SER A 101 0.64 -18.59 -1.08
CA SER A 101 0.39 -19.72 -1.97
C SER A 101 -0.58 -20.73 -1.38
N ASP A 102 -0.46 -21.02 -0.08
CA ASP A 102 -1.32 -21.97 0.62
C ASP A 102 -2.76 -21.43 0.69
N LEU A 103 -2.89 -20.15 1.05
CA LEU A 103 -4.19 -19.49 1.09
C LEU A 103 -4.84 -19.43 -0.29
N TYR A 104 -4.06 -19.16 -1.33
CA TYR A 104 -4.56 -19.18 -2.70
C TYR A 104 -5.05 -20.59 -3.11
N ALA A 105 -4.35 -21.63 -2.69
CA ALA A 105 -4.75 -23.01 -2.94
C ALA A 105 -6.03 -23.39 -2.19
N GLU A 106 -6.23 -22.86 -0.98
CA GLU A 106 -7.39 -23.12 -0.13
C GLU A 106 -8.68 -22.51 -0.70
N VAL A 107 -8.61 -21.32 -1.29
CA VAL A 107 -9.77 -20.65 -1.89
C VAL A 107 -10.23 -21.42 -3.14
N LYS A 108 -11.51 -21.76 -3.19
CA LYS A 108 -12.15 -22.47 -4.30
C LYS A 108 -13.15 -21.57 -5.01
N GLU A 109 -13.23 -21.71 -6.31
CA GLU A 109 -14.27 -21.06 -7.11
C GLU A 109 -15.63 -21.67 -6.84
N GLY A 110 -16.69 -20.87 -6.88
CA GLY A 110 -18.05 -21.33 -6.60
C GLY A 110 -18.38 -21.47 -5.12
N HIS A 111 -17.50 -21.03 -4.22
CA HIS A 111 -17.72 -21.06 -2.79
C HIS A 111 -17.92 -19.63 -2.23
N ARG A 112 -18.64 -19.57 -1.16
CA ARG A 112 -18.83 -18.36 -0.35
C ARG A 112 -17.82 -18.36 0.79
N TYR A 113 -17.21 -17.21 1.01
CA TYR A 113 -16.19 -17.04 2.03
C TYR A 113 -16.47 -15.80 2.86
N LYS A 114 -16.21 -15.92 4.16
CA LYS A 114 -15.98 -14.80 5.04
C LYS A 114 -14.49 -14.51 5.02
N MET A 115 -14.11 -13.36 4.48
CA MET A 115 -12.71 -12.98 4.27
C MET A 115 -12.32 -11.84 5.21
N GLN A 116 -11.17 -11.98 5.86
CA GLN A 116 -10.50 -10.87 6.52
C GLN A 116 -9.60 -10.17 5.52
N ILE A 117 -9.90 -8.92 5.24
CA ILE A 117 -9.19 -8.11 4.26
C ILE A 117 -8.60 -6.86 4.89
N ALA A 118 -7.45 -6.40 4.38
CA ALA A 118 -6.88 -5.12 4.74
C ALA A 118 -6.43 -4.32 3.51
N GLY A 119 -6.45 -3.01 3.67
CA GLY A 119 -6.08 -2.06 2.63
C GLY A 119 -7.25 -1.54 1.83
N TYR A 120 -6.95 -0.65 0.89
CA TYR A 120 -7.92 0.02 0.04
C TYR A 120 -7.66 -0.29 -1.43
N ARG A 121 -8.72 -0.24 -2.22
CA ARG A 121 -8.60 -0.25 -3.66
C ARG A 121 -8.08 1.10 -4.14
N VAL A 122 -6.91 1.11 -4.81
CA VAL A 122 -6.39 2.29 -5.48
C VAL A 122 -6.19 1.97 -6.95
N SER A 123 -7.14 2.38 -7.77
CA SER A 123 -7.21 2.01 -9.20
C SER A 123 -6.00 2.48 -10.00
N PHE A 124 -5.50 3.69 -9.71
CA PHE A 124 -4.33 4.28 -10.38
C PHE A 124 -3.05 3.44 -10.23
N PHE A 125 -2.84 2.81 -9.06
CA PHE A 125 -1.68 1.98 -8.78
C PHE A 125 -1.94 0.48 -8.95
N SER A 126 -3.12 0.08 -9.41
CA SER A 126 -3.55 -1.33 -9.45
C SER A 126 -3.36 -2.04 -8.11
N TRP A 127 -3.60 -1.32 -7.01
CA TRP A 127 -3.58 -1.89 -5.67
C TRP A 127 -4.94 -2.42 -5.31
N TYR A 128 -4.95 -3.63 -4.77
CA TYR A 128 -6.15 -4.30 -4.30
C TYR A 128 -6.06 -4.51 -2.79
N PRO A 129 -7.18 -4.59 -2.08
CA PRO A 129 -7.17 -5.03 -0.69
C PRO A 129 -6.57 -6.44 -0.62
N ASN A 130 -5.74 -6.68 0.41
CA ASN A 130 -5.10 -7.98 0.60
C ASN A 130 -5.94 -8.87 1.51
N ILE A 131 -6.11 -10.14 1.14
CA ILE A 131 -6.78 -11.15 1.95
C ILE A 131 -5.78 -11.65 3.00
N TYR A 132 -6.19 -11.65 4.26
CA TYR A 132 -5.39 -12.11 5.39
C TYR A 132 -5.82 -13.48 5.89
N ASP A 133 -7.13 -13.75 5.84
CA ASP A 133 -7.70 -15.01 6.30
C ASP A 133 -9.01 -15.27 5.57
N VAL A 134 -9.37 -16.55 5.45
CA VAL A 134 -10.60 -16.99 4.80
C VAL A 134 -11.26 -18.07 5.64
N GLU A 135 -12.57 -17.97 5.78
CA GLU A 135 -13.43 -19.00 6.35
C GLU A 135 -14.40 -19.47 5.27
N ASP A 136 -14.33 -20.75 4.91
CA ASP A 136 -15.19 -21.34 3.87
C ASP A 136 -16.61 -21.54 4.44
N LEU A 137 -17.58 -20.84 3.91
CA LEU A 137 -18.99 -20.96 4.26
C LEU A 137 -19.72 -22.01 3.43
N GLY A 138 -19.04 -22.67 2.50
CA GLY A 138 -19.56 -23.72 1.66
C GLY A 138 -19.86 -23.28 0.23
N MET A 139 -20.43 -24.20 -0.55
CA MET A 139 -20.87 -23.91 -1.89
C MET A 139 -22.03 -22.93 -1.87
N GLY A 140 -21.85 -21.75 -2.49
CA GLY A 140 -22.90 -20.76 -2.71
C GLY A 140 -23.35 -20.84 -4.16
N PHE A 141 -24.65 -20.73 -4.40
CA PHE A 141 -25.16 -20.52 -5.75
C PHE A 141 -25.24 -19.01 -5.98
N LYS A 142 -24.88 -18.57 -7.20
CA LYS A 142 -25.00 -17.18 -7.64
C LYS A 142 -26.44 -16.66 -7.55
N ASP A 143 -27.39 -17.58 -7.54
CA ASP A 143 -28.83 -17.36 -7.48
C ASP A 143 -29.44 -17.77 -6.13
N ASP A 144 -28.68 -17.69 -5.03
CA ASP A 144 -29.21 -17.99 -3.70
C ASP A 144 -30.28 -16.93 -3.34
N PRO A 145 -31.54 -17.34 -3.09
CA PRO A 145 -32.68 -16.43 -2.89
C PRO A 145 -32.46 -15.46 -1.73
N VAL A 146 -31.54 -15.73 -0.81
CA VAL A 146 -31.16 -14.84 0.29
C VAL A 146 -30.59 -13.51 -0.22
N LEU A 147 -29.98 -13.51 -1.40
CA LEU A 147 -29.43 -12.28 -2.02
C LEU A 147 -30.51 -11.36 -2.63
N HIS A 148 -31.72 -11.90 -2.90
CA HIS A 148 -32.82 -11.15 -3.45
C HIS A 148 -33.77 -10.58 -2.37
N GLU A 149 -33.85 -11.23 -1.22
CA GLU A 149 -34.77 -10.84 -0.15
C GLU A 149 -34.32 -9.54 0.59
N SER A 150 -33.03 -9.24 0.58
CA SER A 150 -32.51 -7.99 1.17
C SER A 150 -32.77 -6.74 0.33
N LYS A 151 -33.13 -6.88 -0.94
CA LYS A 151 -33.45 -5.75 -1.83
C LYS A 151 -34.92 -5.34 -1.81
N GLU A 152 -35.83 -6.22 -1.40
CA GLU A 152 -37.26 -5.92 -1.39
C GLU A 152 -37.75 -5.27 -0.09
N THR A 153 -36.96 -5.33 0.99
CA THR A 153 -37.34 -4.73 2.28
C THR A 153 -36.93 -3.26 2.43
N GLU A 154 -36.18 -2.69 1.49
CA GLU A 154 -35.77 -1.26 1.53
C GLU A 154 -36.63 -0.34 0.62
N SER A 155 -37.70 -0.85 0.01
CA SER A 155 -38.55 -0.08 -0.93
C SER A 155 -40.02 0.05 -0.50
N GLU A 156 -40.35 -0.11 0.80
CA GLU A 156 -41.67 0.26 1.33
C GLU A 156 -41.60 1.43 2.33
#